data_6dddec6b377dfaa78269cdb40b6a41bb
#
_entry.id   6dddec6b377dfaa78269cdb40b6a41bb
#
_cell.length_a   1.000
_cell.length_b   1.000
_cell.length_c   1.000
_cell.angle_alpha   90.00
_cell.angle_beta   90.00
_cell.angle_gamma   90.00
#
_symmetry.space_group_name_H-M   'P 1'
#
loop_
_entity.id
_entity.type
_entity.pdbx_description
1 polymer ?
#
loop_
_entity_poly.entity_id
_entity_poly.type
_entity_poly.pdbx_seq_one_letter_code
_entity_poly.pdbx_strand_id
1 'polypeptide(L)'
;DNIAKMHAAIIFESEKSCLMYQSYYGHENDISVAICGSSLSSYQVDLLKQVGARDIVIALDRQFQEIGDDEFKRLKAKLIHFYNKYNNSIRVTAIFDKAMISPYKASPIDEGPEVFEKLLASRIIPKN
;
A
#
# COMPACT_ATOMS: atom_id res chain seq x y z
N ASP A 1 -13.07 4.84 14.89
CA ASP A 1 -12.38 4.29 13.77
C ASP A 1 -10.90 4.66 13.82
N ASN A 2 -10.02 3.68 13.61
CA ASN A 2 -8.57 3.86 13.69
C ASN A 2 -8.03 4.78 12.60
N ILE A 3 -8.59 4.73 11.41
CA ILE A 3 -8.20 5.61 10.32
C ILE A 3 -8.48 7.07 10.68
N ALA A 4 -9.61 7.33 11.32
CA ALA A 4 -9.94 8.67 11.79
C ALA A 4 -8.96 9.19 12.84
N LYS A 5 -8.49 8.31 13.73
CA LYS A 5 -7.52 8.67 14.77
C LYS A 5 -6.12 8.92 14.20
N MET A 6 -5.66 8.06 13.31
CA MET A 6 -4.30 8.09 12.78
C MET A 6 -4.17 8.92 11.51
N HIS A 7 -5.29 9.29 10.89
CA HIS A 7 -5.35 10.04 9.64
C HIS A 7 -4.61 9.37 8.48
N ALA A 8 -4.50 8.03 8.52
CA ALA A 8 -3.75 7.27 7.53
C ALA A 8 -4.41 5.92 7.28
N ALA A 9 -4.23 5.40 6.08
CA ALA A 9 -4.65 4.05 5.70
C ALA A 9 -3.54 3.37 4.91
N ILE A 10 -3.42 2.07 5.08
CA ILE A 10 -2.48 1.24 4.31
C ILE A 10 -3.31 0.35 3.39
N ILE A 11 -3.04 0.44 2.10
CA ILE A 11 -3.83 -0.20 1.05
C ILE A 11 -3.13 -1.46 0.57
N PHE A 12 -3.66 -2.62 0.93
CA PHE A 12 -3.16 -3.93 0.46
C PHE A 12 -4.01 -4.45 -0.70
N GLU A 13 -3.47 -5.41 -1.44
CA GLU A 13 -4.22 -6.05 -2.53
C GLU A 13 -5.32 -6.97 -2.02
N SER A 14 -5.10 -7.66 -0.89
CA SER A 14 -6.00 -8.71 -0.43
C SER A 14 -6.42 -8.55 1.02
N GLU A 15 -7.56 -9.15 1.34
CA GLU A 15 -8.07 -9.20 2.72
C GLU A 15 -7.14 -10.01 3.63
N LYS A 16 -6.46 -11.02 3.08
CA LYS A 16 -5.49 -11.81 3.84
C LYS A 16 -4.41 -10.93 4.43
N SER A 17 -3.89 -9.99 3.63
CA SER A 17 -2.87 -9.05 4.10
C SER A 17 -3.40 -8.17 5.23
N CYS A 18 -4.65 -7.73 5.14
CA CYS A 18 -5.29 -6.95 6.20
C CYS A 18 -5.42 -7.75 7.50
N LEU A 19 -5.79 -9.03 7.40
CA LEU A 19 -5.87 -9.89 8.58
C LEU A 19 -4.49 -10.11 9.21
N MET A 20 -3.46 -10.24 8.40
CA MET A 20 -2.08 -10.35 8.90
C MET A 20 -1.66 -9.07 9.60
N TYR A 21 -1.96 -7.91 9.02
CA TYR A 21 -1.68 -6.61 9.64
C TYR A 21 -2.35 -6.51 11.02
N GLN A 22 -3.62 -6.85 11.09
CA GLN A 22 -4.36 -6.83 12.35
C GLN A 22 -3.76 -7.79 13.37
N SER A 23 -3.33 -8.98 12.91
CA SER A 23 -2.70 -9.97 13.77
C SER A 23 -1.40 -9.46 14.41
N TYR A 24 -0.61 -8.70 13.66
CA TYR A 24 0.67 -8.19 14.15
C TYR A 24 0.53 -6.94 15.01
N TYR A 25 -0.39 -6.05 14.68
CA TYR A 25 -0.48 -4.72 15.31
C TYR A 25 -1.68 -4.53 16.21
N GLY A 26 -2.62 -5.47 16.21
CA GLY A 26 -3.81 -5.41 17.05
C GLY A 26 -4.97 -4.72 16.35
N HIS A 27 -6.17 -5.08 16.78
CA HIS A 27 -7.41 -4.55 16.20
C HIS A 27 -7.51 -3.02 16.42
N GLU A 28 -7.07 -2.55 17.56
CA GLU A 28 -7.13 -1.13 17.95
C GLU A 28 -6.15 -0.25 17.15
N ASN A 29 -5.23 -0.84 16.41
CA ASN A 29 -4.26 -0.11 15.58
C ASN A 29 -4.45 -0.39 14.09
N ASP A 30 -5.51 -1.10 13.72
CA ASP A 30 -5.71 -1.54 12.35
C ASP A 30 -6.16 -0.38 11.45
N ILE A 31 -5.27 0.00 10.51
CA ILE A 31 -5.56 1.01 9.49
C ILE A 31 -5.48 0.40 8.09
N SER A 32 -5.51 -0.94 7.99
CA SER A 32 -5.39 -1.64 6.71
C SER A 32 -6.72 -1.68 5.95
N VAL A 33 -6.63 -1.60 4.64
CA VAL A 33 -7.77 -1.65 3.73
C VAL A 33 -7.37 -2.50 2.52
N ALA A 34 -8.25 -3.37 2.08
CA ALA A 34 -8.02 -4.18 0.88
C ALA A 34 -8.76 -3.57 -0.31
N ILE A 35 -8.09 -3.49 -1.45
CA ILE A 35 -8.73 -2.99 -2.67
C ILE A 35 -9.54 -4.06 -3.41
N CYS A 36 -9.29 -5.33 -3.12
CA CYS A 36 -10.04 -6.47 -3.71
C CYS A 36 -10.15 -6.36 -5.23
N GLY A 37 -9.00 -6.23 -5.89
CA GLY A 37 -8.93 -6.08 -7.33
C GLY A 37 -7.61 -5.45 -7.71
N SER A 38 -7.50 -4.97 -8.94
CA SER A 38 -6.25 -4.47 -9.47
C SER A 38 -6.10 -2.94 -9.40
N SER A 39 -7.14 -2.23 -8.99
CA SER A 39 -7.09 -0.76 -8.97
C SER A 39 -7.81 -0.15 -7.78
N LEU A 40 -7.30 1.00 -7.36
CA LEU A 40 -7.87 1.82 -6.30
C LEU A 40 -8.82 2.83 -6.95
N SER A 41 -10.10 2.72 -6.66
CA SER A 41 -11.11 3.57 -7.28
C SER A 41 -11.24 4.92 -6.56
N SER A 42 -11.75 5.91 -7.30
CA SER A 42 -12.05 7.23 -6.71
C SER A 42 -13.05 7.12 -5.57
N TYR A 43 -14.02 6.21 -5.68
CA TYR A 43 -15.01 5.98 -4.64
C TYR A 43 -14.34 5.53 -3.33
N GLN A 44 -13.39 4.59 -3.42
CA GLN A 44 -12.65 4.10 -2.26
C GLN A 44 -11.83 5.22 -1.61
N VAL A 45 -11.14 6.02 -2.41
CA VAL A 45 -10.36 7.15 -1.91
C VAL A 45 -11.28 8.19 -1.25
N ASP A 46 -12.43 8.48 -1.85
CA ASP A 46 -13.38 9.42 -1.27
C ASP A 46 -13.91 8.94 0.07
N LEU A 47 -14.19 7.65 0.21
CA LEU A 47 -14.60 7.08 1.50
C LEU A 47 -13.51 7.22 2.56
N LEU A 48 -12.26 6.97 2.19
CA LEU A 48 -11.13 7.12 3.11
C LEU A 48 -10.98 8.57 3.57
N LYS A 49 -11.13 9.53 2.67
CA LYS A 49 -11.09 10.96 3.01
C LYS A 49 -12.23 11.33 3.95
N GLN A 50 -13.42 10.80 3.71
CA GLN A 50 -14.58 11.07 4.57
C GLN A 50 -14.38 10.59 6.00
N VAL A 51 -13.68 9.46 6.19
CA VAL A 51 -13.39 8.96 7.54
C VAL A 51 -12.15 9.59 8.16
N GLY A 52 -11.50 10.51 7.46
CA GLY A 52 -10.41 11.31 8.04
C GLY A 52 -9.00 10.97 7.58
N ALA A 53 -8.83 10.11 6.58
CA ALA A 53 -7.49 9.80 6.06
C ALA A 53 -6.91 11.02 5.34
N ARG A 54 -5.66 11.34 5.67
CA ARG A 54 -4.88 12.39 4.98
C ARG A 54 -3.72 11.79 4.22
N ASP A 55 -3.30 10.59 4.59
CA ASP A 55 -2.23 9.84 3.97
C ASP A 55 -2.72 8.46 3.60
N ILE A 56 -2.36 7.99 2.40
CA ILE A 56 -2.51 6.58 2.05
C ILE A 56 -1.15 6.03 1.66
N VAL A 57 -0.89 4.80 2.11
CA VAL A 57 0.29 4.05 1.73
C VAL A 57 -0.18 2.89 0.86
N ILE A 58 0.26 2.87 -0.39
CA ILE A 58 -0.09 1.79 -1.31
C ILE A 58 0.91 0.66 -1.10
N ALA A 59 0.41 -0.49 -0.66
CA ALA A 59 1.24 -1.64 -0.28
C ALA A 59 0.83 -2.87 -1.10
N LEU A 60 1.01 -2.77 -2.42
CA LEU A 60 0.70 -3.86 -3.33
C LEU A 60 1.78 -4.94 -3.24
N ASP A 61 1.43 -6.16 -3.68
CA ASP A 61 2.36 -7.28 -3.72
C ASP A 61 3.55 -6.96 -4.63
N ARG A 62 4.69 -7.59 -4.36
CA ARG A 62 5.83 -7.52 -5.26
C ARG A 62 5.47 -8.28 -6.55
N GLN A 63 5.12 -7.54 -7.59
CA GLN A 63 4.59 -8.10 -8.83
C GLN A 63 5.65 -8.34 -9.90
N PHE A 64 6.94 -8.22 -9.57
CA PHE A 64 8.01 -8.37 -10.55
C PHE A 64 9.09 -9.34 -10.03
N GLN A 65 9.75 -10.02 -10.96
CA GLN A 65 10.85 -10.95 -10.64
C GLN A 65 12.19 -10.25 -10.61
N GLU A 66 12.42 -9.34 -11.55
CA GLU A 66 13.69 -8.62 -11.70
C GLU A 66 13.46 -7.14 -11.93
N ILE A 67 14.40 -6.32 -11.46
CA ILE A 67 14.36 -4.88 -11.70
C ILE A 67 14.39 -4.62 -13.21
N GLY A 68 13.41 -3.86 -13.68
CA GLY A 68 13.32 -3.47 -15.09
C GLY A 68 12.60 -4.45 -16.00
N ASP A 69 12.11 -5.59 -15.48
CA ASP A 69 11.31 -6.48 -16.31
C ASP A 69 9.93 -5.85 -16.59
N ASP A 70 9.11 -6.51 -17.43
CA ASP A 70 7.83 -5.96 -17.84
C ASP A 70 6.88 -5.78 -16.66
N GLU A 71 6.90 -6.70 -15.72
CA GLU A 71 6.06 -6.60 -14.51
C GLU A 71 6.50 -5.45 -13.62
N PHE A 72 7.82 -5.20 -13.50
CA PHE A 72 8.36 -4.06 -12.78
C PHE A 72 7.85 -2.75 -13.40
N LYS A 73 7.93 -2.64 -14.73
CA LYS A 73 7.46 -1.43 -15.43
C LYS A 73 5.97 -1.21 -15.26
N ARG A 74 5.17 -2.29 -15.28
CA ARG A 74 3.72 -2.19 -15.08
C ARG A 74 3.38 -1.74 -13.66
N LEU A 75 4.05 -2.30 -12.66
CA LEU A 75 3.82 -1.88 -11.27
C LEU A 75 4.21 -0.42 -11.06
N LYS A 76 5.37 -0.03 -11.58
CA LYS A 76 5.83 1.36 -11.51
C LYS A 76 4.81 2.31 -12.14
N ALA A 77 4.32 1.98 -13.33
CA ALA A 77 3.33 2.79 -14.03
C ALA A 77 2.01 2.89 -13.24
N LYS A 78 1.58 1.78 -12.63
CA LYS A 78 0.37 1.76 -11.81
C LYS A 78 0.51 2.69 -10.60
N LEU A 79 1.64 2.63 -9.91
CA LEU A 79 1.89 3.48 -8.73
C LEU A 79 1.92 4.96 -9.12
N ILE A 80 2.56 5.29 -10.24
CA ILE A 80 2.61 6.66 -10.77
C ILE A 80 1.20 7.13 -11.12
N HIS A 81 0.40 6.26 -11.74
CA HIS A 81 -0.98 6.57 -12.09
C HIS A 81 -1.81 6.91 -10.84
N PHE A 82 -1.71 6.12 -9.79
CA PHE A 82 -2.42 6.38 -8.54
C PHE A 82 -1.96 7.70 -7.91
N TYR A 83 -0.68 7.95 -7.90
CA TYR A 83 -0.14 9.20 -7.37
C TYR A 83 -0.70 10.39 -8.14
N ASN A 84 -0.60 10.37 -9.48
CA ASN A 84 -1.07 11.48 -10.31
C ASN A 84 -2.58 11.72 -10.16
N LYS A 85 -3.34 10.65 -9.95
CA LYS A 85 -4.80 10.75 -9.82
C LYS A 85 -5.24 11.34 -8.49
N TYR A 86 -4.52 11.04 -7.39
CA TYR A 86 -5.01 11.32 -6.04
C TYR A 86 -4.17 12.32 -5.24
N ASN A 87 -2.96 12.66 -5.67
CA ASN A 87 -2.06 13.47 -4.86
C ASN A 87 -2.56 14.89 -4.54
N ASN A 88 -3.49 15.40 -5.33
CA ASN A 88 -4.06 16.74 -5.09
C ASN A 88 -5.00 16.79 -3.89
N SER A 89 -5.53 15.64 -3.47
CA SER A 89 -6.55 15.59 -2.42
C SER A 89 -6.12 14.77 -1.21
N ILE A 90 -5.10 13.91 -1.35
CA ILE A 90 -4.61 13.08 -0.27
C ILE A 90 -3.12 12.78 -0.55
N ARG A 91 -2.34 12.65 0.52
CA ARG A 91 -0.92 12.30 0.36
C ARG A 91 -0.82 10.83 -0.04
N VAL A 92 -0.07 10.54 -1.10
CA VAL A 92 0.12 9.19 -1.62
C VAL A 92 1.58 8.81 -1.54
N THR A 93 1.87 7.71 -0.84
CA THR A 93 3.17 7.06 -0.88
C THR A 93 2.97 5.59 -1.22
N ALA A 94 4.03 4.91 -1.59
CA ALA A 94 3.93 3.51 -1.99
C ALA A 94 5.15 2.72 -1.54
N ILE A 95 4.90 1.47 -1.18
CA ILE A 95 5.95 0.49 -0.99
C ILE A 95 6.31 -0.06 -2.36
N PHE A 96 7.58 0.09 -2.76
CA PHE A 96 8.10 -0.42 -4.02
C PHE A 96 9.40 -1.15 -3.71
N ASP A 97 9.31 -2.47 -3.59
CA ASP A 97 10.39 -3.32 -3.07
C ASP A 97 11.50 -3.54 -4.10
N LYS A 98 12.24 -2.47 -4.40
CA LYS A 98 13.36 -2.54 -5.35
C LYS A 98 14.53 -3.37 -4.81
N ALA A 99 14.67 -3.46 -3.50
CA ALA A 99 15.71 -4.27 -2.88
C ALA A 99 15.38 -5.76 -2.91
N MET A 100 14.16 -6.11 -3.31
CA MET A 100 13.67 -7.49 -3.40
C MET A 100 13.85 -8.25 -2.09
N ILE A 101 13.53 -7.61 -0.98
CA ILE A 101 13.66 -8.23 0.35
C ILE A 101 12.49 -9.17 0.66
N SER A 102 11.37 -9.05 -0.06
CA SER A 102 10.28 -10.03 0.01
C SER A 102 10.23 -10.87 -1.27
N PRO A 103 9.68 -12.11 -1.19
CA PRO A 103 9.60 -12.99 -2.36
C PRO A 103 8.70 -12.44 -3.47
N TYR A 104 8.92 -12.93 -4.68
CA TYR A 104 8.07 -12.65 -5.82
C TYR A 104 6.61 -12.99 -5.49
N LYS A 105 5.71 -12.09 -5.82
CA LYS A 105 4.26 -12.14 -5.54
C LYS A 105 3.86 -12.04 -4.08
N ALA A 106 4.81 -11.85 -3.17
CA ALA A 106 4.48 -11.69 -1.76
C ALA A 106 3.90 -10.30 -1.47
N SER A 107 2.95 -10.25 -0.56
CA SER A 107 2.51 -8.99 0.04
C SER A 107 3.63 -8.45 0.93
N PRO A 108 3.74 -7.12 1.07
CA PRO A 108 4.74 -6.54 1.97
C PRO A 108 4.65 -7.02 3.42
N ILE A 109 3.50 -7.54 3.83
CA ILE A 109 3.27 -8.01 5.21
C ILE A 109 3.55 -9.50 5.40
N ASP A 110 3.73 -10.26 4.31
CA ASP A 110 3.81 -11.73 4.37
C ASP A 110 5.01 -12.25 5.16
N GLU A 111 6.12 -11.52 5.18
CA GLU A 111 7.37 -11.96 5.82
C GLU A 111 7.50 -11.46 7.26
N GLY A 112 6.44 -10.95 7.84
CA GLY A 112 6.40 -10.53 9.23
C GLY A 112 6.54 -9.02 9.43
N PRO A 113 6.35 -8.56 10.69
CA PRO A 113 6.37 -7.13 10.98
C PRO A 113 7.71 -6.45 10.77
N GLU A 114 8.83 -7.15 11.03
CA GLU A 114 10.16 -6.56 10.81
C GLU A 114 10.40 -6.19 9.35
N VAL A 115 10.11 -7.12 8.43
CA VAL A 115 10.26 -6.87 7.00
C VAL A 115 9.29 -5.79 6.55
N PHE A 116 8.04 -5.85 7.01
CA PHE A 116 7.05 -4.85 6.66
C PHE A 116 7.49 -3.45 7.09
N GLU A 117 8.02 -3.30 8.29
CA GLU A 117 8.46 -1.99 8.79
C GLU A 117 9.65 -1.45 8.02
N LYS A 118 10.56 -2.31 7.56
CA LYS A 118 11.64 -1.89 6.67
C LYS A 118 11.11 -1.39 5.33
N LEU A 119 10.15 -2.11 4.76
CA LEU A 119 9.52 -1.70 3.50
C LEU A 119 8.75 -0.39 3.66
N LEU A 120 8.03 -0.26 4.76
CA LEU A 120 7.27 0.95 5.06
C LEU A 120 8.20 2.16 5.23
N ALA A 121 9.32 1.98 5.94
CA ALA A 121 10.29 3.03 6.17
C ALA A 121 10.96 3.51 4.87
N SER A 122 11.10 2.63 3.89
CA SER A 122 11.71 2.96 2.60
C SER A 122 10.69 3.28 1.50
N ARG A 123 9.43 3.50 1.88
CA ARG A 123 8.41 3.83 0.89
C ARG A 123 8.74 5.11 0.15
N ILE A 124 8.24 5.22 -1.06
CA ILE A 124 8.55 6.31 -1.97
C ILE A 124 7.33 7.15 -2.31
N ILE A 125 7.59 8.35 -2.81
CA ILE A 125 6.57 9.15 -3.47
C ILE A 125 6.65 8.77 -4.95
N PRO A 126 5.62 8.12 -5.52
CA PRO A 126 5.72 7.58 -6.89
C PRO A 126 5.51 8.68 -7.95
N LYS A 127 6.37 9.66 -7.95
CA LYS A 127 6.37 10.72 -8.95
C LYS A 127 6.99 10.22 -10.25
N ASN A 128 6.52 10.78 -11.32
CA ASN A 128 7.09 10.52 -12.63
C ASN A 128 8.41 11.26 -12.82
#